data_37da129f3a93492962ebe93cc0229f12
#
_entry.id   37da129f3a93492962ebe93cc0229f12
#
_cell.length_a   1.000
_cell.length_b   1.000
_cell.length_c   1.000
_cell.angle_alpha   90.00
_cell.angle_beta   90.00
_cell.angle_gamma   90.00
#
_symmetry.space_group_name_H-M   'P 1'
#
loop_
_entity.id
_entity.type
_entity.pdbx_description
1 polymer ?
#
loop_
_entity_poly.entity_id
_entity_poly.type
_entity_poly.pdbx_seq_one_letter_code
_entity_poly.pdbx_strand_id
1 'polypeptide(L)'
;LENGISFTEFTYQILQAIDFYHLNKDDGVQMQIGGSDQWGNITAGIDLIHKLEGADRPAFGLTIPLMLKADGTKFGKSAGGAVWLDPEKTSPYEFYQFWINQDDRDVVKYLKYFTFLSREEIEDLAEKTEKEPWKRAAQKKLAEEVTKFVHGEAGLKEAQMITDALFSGDIKNLSVTQIEQGLKNAPSAEVANETKNIVDFLVDTKIEPSKRQAREDVKNGAIYVNGDREQSLDFEVDPASAFDGKYVIIRKGKRKYTLVK
;
A
#
# COMPACT_ATOMS: atom_id res chain seq x y z
N LEU A 1 -23.25 12.16 27.20
CA LEU A 1 -23.49 11.08 26.20
C LEU A 1 -25.01 10.93 26.07
N GLU A 2 -25.61 11.44 24.99
CA GLU A 2 -27.06 11.38 24.76
C GLU A 2 -27.60 9.95 24.68
N ASN A 3 -26.77 9.00 24.28
CA ASN A 3 -27.12 7.59 24.06
C ASN A 3 -26.61 6.61 25.14
N GLY A 4 -25.99 7.13 26.23
CA GLY A 4 -25.33 6.28 27.23
C GLY A 4 -24.07 5.55 26.69
N ILE A 5 -23.57 4.56 27.44
CA ILE A 5 -22.52 3.64 27.01
C ILE A 5 -23.02 2.20 27.19
N SER A 6 -22.55 1.30 26.31
CA SER A 6 -22.85 -0.13 26.44
C SER A 6 -22.09 -0.74 27.62
N PHE A 7 -22.58 -1.89 28.13
CA PHE A 7 -21.86 -2.66 29.15
C PHE A 7 -20.44 -3.02 28.70
N THR A 8 -20.28 -3.38 27.45
CA THR A 8 -18.96 -3.71 26.86
C THR A 8 -18.01 -2.52 26.90
N GLU A 9 -18.46 -1.33 26.52
CA GLU A 9 -17.64 -0.10 26.57
C GLU A 9 -17.27 0.28 28.01
N PHE A 10 -18.18 0.11 28.96
CA PHE A 10 -17.91 0.35 30.36
C PHE A 10 -16.88 -0.65 30.93
N THR A 11 -17.05 -1.95 30.67
CA THR A 11 -16.16 -2.99 31.19
C THR A 11 -14.79 -2.99 30.52
N TYR A 12 -14.66 -2.52 29.28
CA TYR A 12 -13.39 -2.45 28.56
C TYR A 12 -12.33 -1.67 29.35
N GLN A 13 -12.68 -0.51 29.90
CA GLN A 13 -11.76 0.30 30.71
C GLN A 13 -11.27 -0.45 31.95
N ILE A 14 -12.17 -1.19 32.60
CA ILE A 14 -11.84 -1.99 33.80
C ILE A 14 -10.88 -3.13 33.44
N LEU A 15 -11.14 -3.85 32.35
CA LEU A 15 -10.29 -4.97 31.91
C LEU A 15 -8.89 -4.47 31.56
N GLN A 16 -8.75 -3.39 30.82
CA GLN A 16 -7.45 -2.82 30.51
C GLN A 16 -6.71 -2.31 31.76
N ALA A 17 -7.42 -1.74 32.73
CA ALA A 17 -6.83 -1.31 33.99
C ALA A 17 -6.27 -2.50 34.80
N ILE A 18 -7.00 -3.62 34.84
CA ILE A 18 -6.56 -4.87 35.48
C ILE A 18 -5.35 -5.44 34.76
N ASP A 19 -5.34 -5.46 33.43
CA ASP A 19 -4.19 -5.94 32.65
C ASP A 19 -2.93 -5.12 32.96
N PHE A 20 -3.05 -3.77 32.99
CA PHE A 20 -1.90 -2.93 33.33
C PHE A 20 -1.42 -3.15 34.76
N TYR A 21 -2.35 -3.35 35.71
CA TYR A 21 -2.01 -3.69 37.10
C TYR A 21 -1.20 -4.99 37.18
N HIS A 22 -1.63 -6.05 36.53
CA HIS A 22 -0.90 -7.33 36.50
C HIS A 22 0.48 -7.20 35.85
N LEU A 23 0.57 -6.55 34.69
CA LEU A 23 1.84 -6.30 34.03
C LEU A 23 2.80 -5.45 34.90
N ASN A 24 2.27 -4.49 35.64
CA ASN A 24 3.08 -3.70 36.56
C ASN A 24 3.57 -4.52 37.75
N LYS A 25 2.66 -5.29 38.36
CA LYS A 25 2.95 -6.09 39.55
C LYS A 25 3.88 -7.25 39.29
N ASP A 26 3.54 -8.06 38.26
CA ASP A 26 4.14 -9.36 38.01
C ASP A 26 5.37 -9.25 37.08
N ASP A 27 5.34 -8.36 36.08
CA ASP A 27 6.38 -8.21 35.05
C ASP A 27 7.20 -6.92 35.19
N GLY A 28 6.86 -6.03 36.13
CA GLY A 28 7.58 -4.77 36.37
C GLY A 28 7.38 -3.72 35.26
N VAL A 29 6.34 -3.83 34.46
CA VAL A 29 5.99 -2.83 33.43
C VAL A 29 5.54 -1.53 34.10
N GLN A 30 6.22 -0.44 33.82
CA GLN A 30 5.96 0.83 34.47
C GLN A 30 5.22 1.83 33.59
N MET A 31 5.19 1.66 32.26
CA MET A 31 4.61 2.61 31.34
C MET A 31 3.66 1.94 30.35
N GLN A 32 2.48 2.53 30.19
CA GLN A 32 1.53 2.19 29.13
C GLN A 32 1.47 3.32 28.10
N ILE A 33 1.57 2.97 26.81
CA ILE A 33 1.57 3.92 25.70
C ILE A 33 0.36 3.63 24.81
N GLY A 34 -0.34 4.67 24.35
CA GLY A 34 -1.46 4.52 23.44
C GLY A 34 -1.77 5.78 22.63
N GLY A 35 -2.79 5.70 21.80
CA GLY A 35 -3.36 6.89 21.16
C GLY A 35 -4.08 7.80 22.17
N SER A 36 -4.38 9.05 21.80
CA SER A 36 -5.07 9.99 22.69
C SER A 36 -6.47 9.53 23.10
N ASP A 37 -7.10 8.64 22.34
CA ASP A 37 -8.35 7.97 22.67
C ASP A 37 -8.23 7.00 23.86
N GLN A 38 -7.01 6.53 24.17
CA GLN A 38 -6.72 5.60 25.26
C GLN A 38 -6.46 6.28 26.61
N TRP A 39 -6.48 7.63 26.66
CA TRP A 39 -6.15 8.36 27.87
C TRP A 39 -6.94 7.91 29.11
N GLY A 40 -8.26 7.77 28.98
CA GLY A 40 -9.12 7.33 30.08
C GLY A 40 -8.80 5.90 30.57
N ASN A 41 -8.51 4.99 29.65
CA ASN A 41 -8.17 3.61 29.97
C ASN A 41 -6.81 3.52 30.69
N ILE A 42 -5.80 4.26 30.18
CA ILE A 42 -4.45 4.29 30.77
C ILE A 42 -4.47 4.88 32.16
N THR A 43 -5.15 6.00 32.36
CA THR A 43 -5.25 6.65 33.69
C THR A 43 -6.01 5.80 34.69
N ALA A 44 -7.06 5.05 34.27
CA ALA A 44 -7.74 4.11 35.13
C ALA A 44 -6.80 2.99 35.63
N GLY A 45 -5.88 2.52 34.77
CA GLY A 45 -4.85 1.55 35.16
C GLY A 45 -3.87 2.12 36.18
N ILE A 46 -3.38 3.34 35.96
CA ILE A 46 -2.48 4.04 36.91
C ILE A 46 -3.18 4.19 38.28
N ASP A 47 -4.43 4.66 38.28
CA ASP A 47 -5.20 4.82 39.51
C ASP A 47 -5.40 3.50 40.26
N LEU A 48 -5.65 2.41 39.53
CA LEU A 48 -5.79 1.08 40.11
C LEU A 48 -4.49 0.61 40.78
N ILE A 49 -3.36 0.77 40.10
CA ILE A 49 -2.02 0.42 40.61
C ILE A 49 -1.74 1.20 41.91
N HIS A 50 -1.96 2.50 41.91
CA HIS A 50 -1.72 3.33 43.09
C HIS A 50 -2.64 3.01 44.26
N LYS A 51 -3.88 2.62 43.99
CA LYS A 51 -4.81 2.19 45.03
C LYS A 51 -4.47 0.85 45.68
N LEU A 52 -3.90 -0.08 44.92
CA LEU A 52 -3.60 -1.43 45.40
C LEU A 52 -2.18 -1.59 45.93
N GLU A 53 -1.20 -0.94 45.32
CA GLU A 53 0.23 -1.09 45.63
C GLU A 53 0.82 0.16 46.33
N GLY A 54 0.08 1.25 46.44
CA GLY A 54 0.51 2.52 47.05
C GLY A 54 0.89 3.59 46.02
N ALA A 55 0.77 4.85 46.43
CA ALA A 55 0.98 6.01 45.55
C ALA A 55 2.42 6.14 45.01
N ASP A 56 3.39 5.56 45.72
CA ASP A 56 4.81 5.61 45.30
C ASP A 56 5.17 4.51 44.27
N ARG A 57 4.24 3.61 43.94
CA ARG A 57 4.47 2.57 42.92
C ARG A 57 4.61 3.21 41.53
N PRO A 58 5.75 3.03 40.83
CA PRO A 58 5.95 3.63 39.52
C PRO A 58 4.92 3.14 38.49
N ALA A 59 4.07 4.05 37.98
CA ALA A 59 3.12 3.78 36.92
C ALA A 59 2.92 5.07 36.10
N PHE A 60 3.20 5.00 34.81
CA PHE A 60 3.21 6.13 33.90
C PHE A 60 2.34 5.88 32.68
N GLY A 61 1.78 6.92 32.11
CA GLY A 61 1.04 6.89 30.86
C GLY A 61 1.56 7.90 29.87
N LEU A 62 1.66 7.50 28.61
CA LEU A 62 1.99 8.38 27.50
C LEU A 62 0.95 8.20 26.40
N THR A 63 0.38 9.31 25.92
CA THR A 63 -0.48 9.26 24.73
C THR A 63 0.10 10.10 23.61
N ILE A 64 -0.09 9.61 22.37
CA ILE A 64 0.25 10.32 21.15
C ILE A 64 -1.04 10.69 20.40
N PRO A 65 -1.07 11.83 19.68
CA PRO A 65 -2.24 12.21 18.88
C PRO A 65 -2.61 11.13 17.88
N LEU A 66 -3.91 10.93 17.68
CA LEU A 66 -4.40 10.01 16.65
C LEU A 66 -3.90 10.43 15.26
N MET A 67 -3.43 9.45 14.51
CA MET A 67 -2.98 9.68 13.15
C MET A 67 -4.15 9.74 12.20
N LEU A 68 -4.43 10.95 11.72
CA LEU A 68 -5.43 11.21 10.70
C LEU A 68 -4.74 11.65 9.41
N LYS A 69 -5.36 11.36 8.27
CA LYS A 69 -4.98 11.94 6.98
C LYS A 69 -5.41 13.42 6.93
N ALA A 70 -4.87 14.17 5.96
CA ALA A 70 -5.22 15.59 5.76
C ALA A 70 -6.71 15.81 5.45
N ASP A 71 -7.42 14.79 4.97
CA ASP A 71 -8.87 14.81 4.75
C ASP A 71 -9.69 14.45 6.00
N GLY A 72 -9.03 14.23 7.15
CA GLY A 72 -9.66 13.88 8.43
C GLY A 72 -10.01 12.39 8.58
N THR A 73 -9.76 11.55 7.58
CA THR A 73 -10.00 10.11 7.66
C THR A 73 -8.89 9.40 8.44
N LYS A 74 -9.21 8.21 8.98
CA LYS A 74 -8.23 7.41 9.73
C LYS A 74 -7.13 6.89 8.80
N PHE A 75 -5.87 7.01 9.23
CA PHE A 75 -4.73 6.42 8.56
C PHE A 75 -4.76 4.87 8.62
N GLY A 76 -4.11 4.21 7.65
CA GLY A 76 -3.98 2.74 7.62
C GLY A 76 -5.15 1.99 7.01
N LYS A 77 -6.18 2.70 6.51
CA LYS A 77 -7.26 2.11 5.71
C LYS A 77 -7.19 2.63 4.28
N SER A 78 -7.01 1.74 3.32
CA SER A 78 -7.14 2.03 1.89
C SER A 78 -8.56 1.67 1.41
N ALA A 79 -8.90 2.02 0.17
CA ALA A 79 -10.15 1.59 -0.48
C ALA A 79 -10.27 0.05 -0.55
N GLY A 80 -9.14 -0.68 -0.50
CA GLY A 80 -9.05 -2.14 -0.49
C GLY A 80 -8.95 -2.77 0.91
N GLY A 81 -9.02 -1.99 2.00
CA GLY A 81 -8.92 -2.50 3.37
C GLY A 81 -7.64 -2.05 4.11
N ALA A 82 -7.22 -2.84 5.09
CA ALA A 82 -6.02 -2.57 5.87
C ALA A 82 -4.75 -2.88 5.05
N VAL A 83 -3.71 -2.08 5.26
CA VAL A 83 -2.36 -2.37 4.76
C VAL A 83 -1.63 -3.17 5.83
N TRP A 84 -1.31 -4.42 5.49
CA TRP A 84 -0.70 -5.36 6.43
C TRP A 84 0.83 -5.32 6.34
N LEU A 85 1.50 -5.61 7.45
CA LEU A 85 2.95 -5.80 7.49
C LEU A 85 3.35 -7.21 6.98
N ASP A 86 2.41 -8.15 7.02
CA ASP A 86 2.56 -9.51 6.54
C ASP A 86 2.61 -9.52 5.00
N PRO A 87 3.71 -9.97 4.37
CA PRO A 87 3.87 -9.95 2.91
C PRO A 87 2.91 -10.89 2.17
N GLU A 88 2.32 -11.89 2.86
CA GLU A 88 1.30 -12.76 2.27
C GLU A 88 -0.05 -12.07 2.12
N LYS A 89 -0.31 -11.01 2.93
CA LYS A 89 -1.57 -10.23 2.90
C LYS A 89 -1.45 -8.95 2.10
N THR A 90 -0.32 -8.26 2.22
CA THR A 90 0.04 -7.07 1.44
C THR A 90 1.45 -7.26 0.95
N SER A 91 1.62 -7.51 -0.35
CA SER A 91 2.95 -7.73 -0.92
C SER A 91 3.88 -6.51 -0.72
N PRO A 92 5.21 -6.70 -0.73
CA PRO A 92 6.15 -5.58 -0.66
C PRO A 92 5.88 -4.51 -1.73
N TYR A 93 5.43 -4.92 -2.93
CA TYR A 93 5.05 -4.00 -3.99
C TYR A 93 3.79 -3.18 -3.61
N GLU A 94 2.71 -3.82 -3.15
CA GLU A 94 1.49 -3.13 -2.72
C GLU A 94 1.79 -2.20 -1.53
N PHE A 95 2.64 -2.64 -0.61
CA PHE A 95 3.09 -1.85 0.53
C PHE A 95 3.88 -0.61 0.10
N TYR A 96 4.82 -0.76 -0.81
CA TYR A 96 5.57 0.34 -1.41
C TYR A 96 4.65 1.33 -2.15
N GLN A 97 3.68 0.81 -2.94
CA GLN A 97 2.70 1.63 -3.65
C GLN A 97 1.80 2.42 -2.70
N PHE A 98 1.43 1.85 -1.56
CA PHE A 98 0.68 2.58 -0.54
C PHE A 98 1.44 3.81 -0.07
N TRP A 99 2.71 3.68 0.25
CA TRP A 99 3.53 4.78 0.77
C TRP A 99 3.90 5.82 -0.30
N ILE A 100 4.25 5.38 -1.50
CA ILE A 100 4.60 6.32 -2.58
C ILE A 100 3.40 7.15 -3.06
N ASN A 101 2.17 6.69 -2.82
CA ASN A 101 0.95 7.40 -3.23
C ASN A 101 0.35 8.29 -2.13
N GLN A 102 1.08 8.57 -1.04
CA GLN A 102 0.61 9.48 -0.02
C GLN A 102 0.47 10.93 -0.53
N ASP A 103 -0.48 11.67 0.05
CA ASP A 103 -0.76 13.07 -0.25
C ASP A 103 0.42 13.97 0.16
N ASP A 104 0.70 15.01 -0.63
CA ASP A 104 1.78 15.98 -0.35
C ASP A 104 1.58 16.67 1.02
N ARG A 105 0.33 16.87 1.44
CA ARG A 105 -0.03 17.46 2.74
C ARG A 105 0.30 16.57 3.94
N ASP A 106 0.42 15.27 3.72
CA ASP A 106 0.64 14.29 4.78
C ASP A 106 2.07 13.75 4.82
N VAL A 107 2.77 13.74 3.68
CA VAL A 107 4.04 13.04 3.51
C VAL A 107 5.11 13.46 4.52
N VAL A 108 5.24 14.77 4.80
CA VAL A 108 6.24 15.27 5.75
C VAL A 108 5.93 14.81 7.18
N LYS A 109 4.66 14.77 7.55
CA LYS A 109 4.21 14.21 8.83
C LYS A 109 4.59 12.72 8.93
N TYR A 110 4.36 11.95 7.85
CA TYR A 110 4.68 10.54 7.84
C TYR A 110 6.19 10.24 7.84
N LEU A 111 7.00 11.06 7.19
CA LEU A 111 8.46 10.98 7.32
C LEU A 111 8.90 11.08 8.79
N LYS A 112 8.33 12.02 9.56
CA LYS A 112 8.62 12.19 10.98
C LYS A 112 8.20 11.01 11.86
N TYR A 113 7.09 10.33 11.51
CA TYR A 113 6.55 9.23 12.31
C TYR A 113 7.11 7.87 11.96
N PHE A 114 7.43 7.61 10.69
CA PHE A 114 7.70 6.27 10.19
C PHE A 114 9.13 6.05 9.70
N THR A 115 9.99 7.07 9.78
CA THR A 115 11.39 6.94 9.35
C THR A 115 12.36 7.35 10.46
N PHE A 116 13.61 6.92 10.30
CA PHE A 116 14.73 7.34 11.17
C PHE A 116 15.59 8.41 10.51
N LEU A 117 15.05 9.13 9.53
CA LEU A 117 15.74 10.24 8.87
C LEU A 117 16.02 11.37 9.86
N SER A 118 17.13 12.04 9.67
CA SER A 118 17.47 13.22 10.46
C SER A 118 16.48 14.36 10.19
N ARG A 119 16.50 15.34 11.11
CA ARG A 119 15.68 16.54 10.95
C ARG A 119 16.01 17.29 9.67
N GLU A 120 17.29 17.42 9.36
CA GLU A 120 17.80 18.10 8.17
C GLU A 120 17.33 17.44 6.88
N GLU A 121 17.36 16.10 6.82
CA GLU A 121 16.86 15.35 5.68
C GLU A 121 15.36 15.54 5.47
N ILE A 122 14.58 15.56 6.57
CA ILE A 122 13.12 15.77 6.50
C ILE A 122 12.81 17.21 6.08
N GLU A 123 13.54 18.21 6.57
CA GLU A 123 13.37 19.63 6.19
C GLU A 123 13.70 19.84 4.70
N ASP A 124 14.77 19.23 4.16
CA ASP A 124 15.10 19.24 2.74
C ASP A 124 13.98 18.62 1.88
N LEU A 125 13.46 17.48 2.32
CA LEU A 125 12.33 16.82 1.62
C LEU A 125 11.05 17.64 1.68
N ALA A 126 10.79 18.35 2.77
CA ALA A 126 9.65 19.25 2.90
C ALA A 126 9.78 20.43 1.91
N GLU A 127 10.95 21.05 1.82
CA GLU A 127 11.22 22.11 0.84
C GLU A 127 11.05 21.63 -0.60
N LYS A 128 11.54 20.43 -0.93
CA LYS A 128 11.35 19.80 -2.25
C LYS A 128 9.86 19.51 -2.55
N THR A 129 9.09 19.15 -1.54
CA THR A 129 7.64 18.92 -1.70
C THR A 129 6.89 20.22 -2.02
N GLU A 130 7.30 21.34 -1.44
CA GLU A 130 6.71 22.65 -1.73
C GLU A 130 7.13 23.21 -3.10
N LYS A 131 8.41 23.09 -3.44
CA LYS A 131 8.96 23.70 -4.68
C LYS A 131 8.75 22.84 -5.92
N GLU A 132 8.82 21.53 -5.78
CA GLU A 132 8.82 20.57 -6.89
C GLU A 132 7.93 19.34 -6.61
N PRO A 133 6.62 19.52 -6.27
CA PRO A 133 5.74 18.43 -5.86
C PRO A 133 5.64 17.30 -6.91
N TRP A 134 5.76 17.65 -8.20
CA TRP A 134 5.71 16.68 -9.31
C TRP A 134 6.84 15.64 -9.29
N LYS A 135 7.97 15.92 -8.62
CA LYS A 135 9.08 14.96 -8.46
C LYS A 135 8.78 13.89 -7.44
N ARG A 136 7.85 14.16 -6.50
CA ARG A 136 7.45 13.27 -5.41
C ARG A 136 8.63 12.72 -4.61
N ALA A 137 9.64 13.57 -4.35
CA ALA A 137 10.88 13.15 -3.70
C ALA A 137 10.63 12.63 -2.26
N ALA A 138 9.77 13.31 -1.51
CA ALA A 138 9.41 12.92 -0.14
C ALA A 138 8.66 11.59 -0.11
N GLN A 139 7.70 11.38 -1.03
CA GLN A 139 6.95 10.12 -1.13
C GLN A 139 7.84 8.94 -1.52
N LYS A 140 8.77 9.15 -2.45
CA LYS A 140 9.74 8.12 -2.84
C LYS A 140 10.61 7.72 -1.64
N LYS A 141 11.17 8.71 -0.95
CA LYS A 141 12.00 8.46 0.23
C LYS A 141 11.22 7.78 1.35
N LEU A 142 9.99 8.22 1.63
CA LEU A 142 9.10 7.59 2.60
C LEU A 142 8.85 6.11 2.25
N ALA A 143 8.48 5.82 1.00
CA ALA A 143 8.23 4.46 0.54
C ALA A 143 9.47 3.57 0.63
N GLU A 144 10.64 4.10 0.27
CA GLU A 144 11.93 3.39 0.39
C GLU A 144 12.24 3.03 1.84
N GLU A 145 12.24 4.02 2.74
CA GLU A 145 12.60 3.81 4.15
C GLU A 145 11.66 2.84 4.84
N VAL A 146 10.35 3.02 4.67
CA VAL A 146 9.37 2.18 5.38
C VAL A 146 9.31 0.77 4.79
N THR A 147 9.40 0.62 3.46
CA THR A 147 9.42 -0.72 2.84
C THR A 147 10.70 -1.47 3.20
N LYS A 148 11.85 -0.80 3.20
CA LYS A 148 13.11 -1.37 3.66
C LYS A 148 13.05 -1.80 5.12
N PHE A 149 12.47 -0.99 5.99
CA PHE A 149 12.35 -1.28 7.41
C PHE A 149 11.49 -2.52 7.68
N VAL A 150 10.37 -2.69 6.96
CA VAL A 150 9.41 -3.78 7.18
C VAL A 150 9.78 -5.05 6.40
N HIS A 151 10.16 -4.91 5.13
CA HIS A 151 10.36 -6.04 4.20
C HIS A 151 11.84 -6.27 3.82
N GLY A 152 12.75 -5.50 4.39
CA GLY A 152 14.19 -5.58 4.11
C GLY A 152 14.57 -5.06 2.71
N GLU A 153 15.87 -5.12 2.42
CA GLU A 153 16.43 -4.69 1.12
C GLU A 153 15.89 -5.49 -0.06
N ALA A 154 15.64 -6.79 0.12
CA ALA A 154 15.14 -7.65 -0.94
C ALA A 154 13.71 -7.25 -1.35
N GLY A 155 12.82 -7.03 -0.36
CA GLY A 155 11.45 -6.59 -0.61
C GLY A 155 11.39 -5.20 -1.25
N LEU A 156 12.26 -4.27 -0.82
CA LEU A 156 12.37 -2.95 -1.46
C LEU A 156 12.81 -3.05 -2.92
N LYS A 157 13.85 -3.82 -3.22
CA LYS A 157 14.34 -4.01 -4.59
C LYS A 157 13.27 -4.63 -5.50
N GLU A 158 12.56 -5.64 -5.00
CA GLU A 158 11.46 -6.26 -5.74
C GLU A 158 10.35 -5.23 -6.04
N ALA A 159 9.92 -4.47 -5.03
CA ALA A 159 8.89 -3.45 -5.20
C ALA A 159 9.31 -2.35 -6.21
N GLN A 160 10.55 -1.89 -6.15
CA GLN A 160 11.11 -0.93 -7.10
C GLN A 160 11.19 -1.49 -8.51
N MET A 161 11.68 -2.73 -8.68
CA MET A 161 11.77 -3.40 -9.97
C MET A 161 10.40 -3.52 -10.66
N ILE A 162 9.37 -3.97 -9.92
CA ILE A 162 8.01 -4.05 -10.46
C ILE A 162 7.48 -2.65 -10.82
N THR A 163 7.72 -1.66 -9.96
CA THR A 163 7.29 -0.27 -10.19
C THR A 163 7.91 0.29 -11.46
N ASP A 164 9.23 0.13 -11.64
CA ASP A 164 9.97 0.65 -12.78
C ASP A 164 9.57 -0.06 -14.08
N ALA A 165 9.39 -1.37 -14.03
CA ALA A 165 8.95 -2.15 -15.18
C ALA A 165 7.54 -1.75 -15.65
N LEU A 166 6.60 -1.58 -14.73
CA LEU A 166 5.24 -1.14 -15.07
C LEU A 166 5.21 0.33 -15.53
N PHE A 167 6.09 1.18 -15.03
CA PHE A 167 6.17 2.58 -15.44
C PHE A 167 6.82 2.76 -16.81
N SER A 168 7.94 2.08 -17.07
CA SER A 168 8.63 2.09 -18.37
C SER A 168 7.88 1.30 -19.44
N GLY A 169 7.20 0.23 -19.03
CA GLY A 169 6.55 -0.74 -19.91
C GLY A 169 7.44 -1.93 -20.25
N ASP A 170 8.63 -2.03 -19.65
CA ASP A 170 9.54 -3.15 -19.83
C ASP A 170 9.21 -4.29 -18.83
N ILE A 171 8.08 -4.93 -19.07
CA ILE A 171 7.52 -5.98 -18.20
C ILE A 171 8.07 -7.39 -18.50
N LYS A 172 8.86 -7.55 -19.56
CA LYS A 172 9.33 -8.86 -20.05
C LYS A 172 10.18 -9.62 -19.03
N ASN A 173 10.89 -8.88 -18.19
CA ASN A 173 11.81 -9.44 -17.20
C ASN A 173 11.11 -9.75 -15.86
N LEU A 174 9.83 -9.48 -15.74
CA LEU A 174 9.07 -9.81 -14.55
C LEU A 174 8.66 -11.29 -14.56
N SER A 175 8.79 -11.94 -13.42
CA SER A 175 8.24 -13.28 -13.21
C SER A 175 6.70 -13.25 -13.17
N VAL A 176 6.07 -14.40 -13.34
CA VAL A 176 4.61 -14.55 -13.22
C VAL A 176 4.11 -14.01 -11.88
N THR A 177 4.80 -14.33 -10.77
CA THR A 177 4.45 -13.83 -9.43
C THR A 177 4.51 -12.31 -9.36
N GLN A 178 5.52 -11.68 -9.95
CA GLN A 178 5.67 -10.23 -9.99
C GLN A 178 4.60 -9.54 -10.84
N ILE A 179 4.21 -10.17 -11.95
CA ILE A 179 3.08 -9.73 -12.77
C ILE A 179 1.77 -9.79 -11.96
N GLU A 180 1.54 -10.88 -11.25
CA GLU A 180 0.36 -11.04 -10.37
C GLU A 180 0.31 -9.98 -9.27
N GLN A 181 1.44 -9.67 -8.66
CA GLN A 181 1.53 -8.57 -7.68
C GLN A 181 1.30 -7.20 -8.31
N GLY A 182 1.99 -6.92 -9.41
CA GLY A 182 1.97 -5.61 -10.07
C GLY A 182 0.64 -5.26 -10.73
N LEU A 183 -0.06 -6.26 -11.25
CA LEU A 183 -1.31 -6.12 -12.00
C LEU A 183 -2.53 -6.71 -11.25
N LYS A 184 -2.44 -6.98 -9.95
CA LYS A 184 -3.52 -7.54 -9.11
C LYS A 184 -4.86 -6.80 -9.26
N ASN A 185 -4.79 -5.48 -9.36
CA ASN A 185 -5.96 -4.61 -9.48
C ASN A 185 -6.23 -4.14 -10.93
N ALA A 186 -5.50 -4.67 -11.90
CA ALA A 186 -5.76 -4.37 -13.31
C ALA A 186 -7.03 -5.10 -13.80
N PRO A 187 -7.75 -4.54 -14.77
CA PRO A 187 -8.81 -5.27 -15.46
C PRO A 187 -8.29 -6.61 -15.97
N SER A 188 -9.09 -7.65 -15.83
CA SER A 188 -8.77 -8.96 -16.36
C SER A 188 -9.83 -9.44 -17.35
N ALA A 189 -9.38 -10.23 -18.34
CA ALA A 189 -10.25 -10.90 -19.31
C ALA A 189 -9.81 -12.36 -19.43
N GLU A 190 -10.75 -13.21 -19.85
CA GLU A 190 -10.49 -14.62 -20.15
C GLU A 190 -10.65 -14.86 -21.64
N VAL A 191 -9.76 -15.64 -22.23
CA VAL A 191 -9.85 -16.07 -23.63
C VAL A 191 -9.55 -17.56 -23.75
N ALA A 192 -10.02 -18.15 -24.85
CA ALA A 192 -9.59 -19.50 -25.21
C ALA A 192 -8.08 -19.52 -25.48
N ASN A 193 -7.42 -20.60 -25.07
CA ASN A 193 -5.99 -20.79 -25.31
C ASN A 193 -5.74 -21.17 -26.79
N GLU A 194 -5.98 -20.23 -27.67
CA GLU A 194 -5.79 -20.35 -29.12
C GLU A 194 -5.19 -19.07 -29.69
N THR A 195 -4.32 -19.20 -30.66
CA THR A 195 -3.73 -18.07 -31.38
C THR A 195 -4.80 -17.30 -32.13
N LYS A 196 -4.85 -15.98 -31.95
CA LYS A 196 -5.84 -15.10 -32.60
C LYS A 196 -5.18 -13.86 -33.19
N ASN A 197 -5.74 -13.42 -34.32
CA ASN A 197 -5.39 -12.10 -34.85
C ASN A 197 -5.62 -11.00 -33.80
N ILE A 198 -4.66 -10.07 -33.67
CA ILE A 198 -4.66 -9.02 -32.67
C ILE A 198 -5.96 -8.18 -32.63
N VAL A 199 -6.55 -7.92 -33.80
CA VAL A 199 -7.80 -7.12 -33.88
C VAL A 199 -8.97 -7.87 -33.26
N ASP A 200 -9.06 -9.18 -33.52
CA ASP A 200 -10.11 -10.03 -32.97
C ASP A 200 -9.87 -10.26 -31.47
N PHE A 201 -8.62 -10.51 -31.07
CA PHE A 201 -8.24 -10.65 -29.67
C PHE A 201 -8.62 -9.43 -28.82
N LEU A 202 -8.34 -8.21 -29.28
CA LEU A 202 -8.67 -6.98 -28.57
C LEU A 202 -10.17 -6.75 -28.40
N VAL A 203 -10.98 -7.21 -29.34
CA VAL A 203 -12.46 -7.10 -29.28
C VAL A 203 -13.05 -8.18 -28.40
N ASP A 204 -12.57 -9.43 -28.52
CA ASP A 204 -13.05 -10.56 -27.72
C ASP A 204 -12.78 -10.33 -26.22
N THR A 205 -11.63 -9.75 -25.89
CA THR A 205 -11.25 -9.39 -24.53
C THR A 205 -11.91 -8.09 -24.02
N LYS A 206 -12.70 -7.42 -24.86
CA LYS A 206 -13.35 -6.13 -24.56
C LYS A 206 -12.37 -5.00 -24.23
N ILE A 207 -11.10 -5.14 -24.58
CA ILE A 207 -10.10 -4.07 -24.48
C ILE A 207 -10.45 -2.96 -25.48
N GLU A 208 -10.95 -3.36 -26.66
CA GLU A 208 -11.49 -2.42 -27.63
C GLU A 208 -12.97 -2.70 -27.90
N PRO A 209 -13.77 -1.63 -28.09
CA PRO A 209 -15.22 -1.78 -28.27
C PRO A 209 -15.61 -2.28 -29.67
N SER A 210 -14.70 -2.21 -30.65
CA SER A 210 -14.95 -2.58 -32.03
C SER A 210 -13.68 -2.87 -32.81
N LYS A 211 -13.80 -3.68 -33.88
CA LYS A 211 -12.68 -3.96 -34.79
C LYS A 211 -12.14 -2.69 -35.49
N ARG A 212 -12.97 -1.66 -35.68
CA ARG A 212 -12.53 -0.38 -36.24
C ARG A 212 -11.57 0.30 -35.28
N GLN A 213 -11.96 0.42 -34.02
CA GLN A 213 -11.11 1.06 -32.99
C GLN A 213 -9.83 0.26 -32.75
N ALA A 214 -9.93 -1.06 -32.69
CA ALA A 214 -8.76 -1.93 -32.53
C ALA A 214 -7.73 -1.72 -33.66
N ARG A 215 -8.18 -1.68 -34.92
CA ARG A 215 -7.29 -1.40 -36.08
C ARG A 215 -6.65 -0.03 -35.99
N GLU A 216 -7.38 0.99 -35.58
CA GLU A 216 -6.87 2.34 -35.41
C GLU A 216 -5.81 2.42 -34.32
N ASP A 217 -6.07 1.86 -33.15
CA ASP A 217 -5.15 1.88 -32.01
C ASP A 217 -3.88 1.04 -32.26
N VAL A 218 -3.99 -0.10 -32.93
CA VAL A 218 -2.81 -0.88 -33.37
C VAL A 218 -1.97 -0.07 -34.35
N LYS A 219 -2.56 0.46 -35.44
CA LYS A 219 -1.82 1.26 -36.44
C LYS A 219 -1.12 2.47 -35.83
N ASN A 220 -1.78 3.14 -34.87
CA ASN A 220 -1.22 4.28 -34.17
C ASN A 220 -0.15 3.87 -33.13
N GLY A 221 0.07 2.58 -32.93
CA GLY A 221 1.03 2.04 -31.96
C GLY A 221 0.64 2.35 -30.52
N ALA A 222 -0.66 2.42 -30.26
CA ALA A 222 -1.19 2.58 -28.92
C ALA A 222 -1.24 1.26 -28.15
N ILE A 223 -1.13 0.12 -28.82
CA ILE A 223 -1.22 -1.21 -28.25
C ILE A 223 0.17 -1.82 -28.06
N TYR A 224 0.37 -2.42 -26.90
CA TYR A 224 1.56 -3.20 -26.55
C TYR A 224 1.11 -4.59 -26.11
N VAL A 225 1.78 -5.61 -26.63
CA VAL A 225 1.55 -7.02 -26.28
C VAL A 225 2.77 -7.54 -25.55
N ASN A 226 2.62 -8.01 -24.32
CA ASN A 226 3.69 -8.55 -23.49
C ASN A 226 4.92 -7.62 -23.39
N GLY A 227 4.70 -6.30 -23.43
CA GLY A 227 5.73 -5.26 -23.37
C GLY A 227 6.17 -4.71 -24.72
N ASP A 228 5.94 -5.43 -25.82
CA ASP A 228 6.29 -4.98 -27.17
C ASP A 228 5.20 -4.11 -27.77
N ARG A 229 5.61 -3.01 -28.40
CA ARG A 229 4.72 -2.17 -29.17
C ARG A 229 4.34 -2.85 -30.46
N GLU A 230 3.03 -3.04 -30.68
CA GLU A 230 2.54 -3.72 -31.87
C GLU A 230 1.82 -2.73 -32.80
N GLN A 231 2.16 -2.77 -34.09
CA GLN A 231 1.55 -1.92 -35.14
C GLN A 231 1.08 -2.72 -36.36
N SER A 232 1.40 -4.02 -36.43
CA SER A 232 0.94 -4.89 -37.49
C SER A 232 -0.49 -5.35 -37.26
N LEU A 233 -1.35 -5.21 -38.24
CA LEU A 233 -2.71 -5.73 -38.19
C LEU A 233 -2.76 -7.27 -38.40
N ASP A 234 -1.67 -7.84 -38.91
CA ASP A 234 -1.55 -9.27 -39.18
C ASP A 234 -0.84 -9.99 -38.02
N PHE A 235 -0.58 -9.28 -36.90
CA PHE A 235 0.04 -9.88 -35.72
C PHE A 235 -0.91 -10.91 -35.09
N GLU A 236 -0.37 -12.08 -34.82
CA GLU A 236 -1.07 -13.18 -34.16
C GLU A 236 -0.67 -13.21 -32.67
N VAL A 237 -1.64 -13.04 -31.79
CA VAL A 237 -1.46 -13.15 -30.35
C VAL A 237 -1.53 -14.62 -29.95
N ASP A 238 -0.40 -15.16 -29.49
CA ASP A 238 -0.33 -16.52 -28.95
C ASP A 238 -0.30 -16.45 -27.41
N PRO A 239 -1.35 -16.95 -26.71
CA PRO A 239 -1.41 -16.97 -25.26
C PRO A 239 -0.28 -17.76 -24.60
N ALA A 240 0.30 -18.76 -25.30
CA ALA A 240 1.38 -19.58 -24.77
C ALA A 240 2.78 -18.93 -24.91
N SER A 241 2.89 -17.78 -25.59
CA SER A 241 4.20 -17.23 -26.00
C SER A 241 5.00 -16.54 -24.88
N ALA A 242 4.36 -16.17 -23.76
CA ALA A 242 5.01 -15.43 -22.68
C ALA A 242 4.46 -15.79 -21.31
N PHE A 243 5.16 -15.40 -20.24
CA PHE A 243 4.76 -15.56 -18.84
C PHE A 243 4.28 -16.98 -18.51
N ASP A 244 5.07 -17.98 -18.92
CA ASP A 244 4.82 -19.42 -18.75
C ASP A 244 3.48 -19.90 -19.37
N GLY A 245 3.02 -19.20 -20.41
CA GLY A 245 1.72 -19.47 -21.05
C GLY A 245 0.51 -19.18 -20.17
N LYS A 246 0.70 -18.43 -19.09
CA LYS A 246 -0.35 -18.16 -18.10
C LYS A 246 -1.09 -16.86 -18.39
N TYR A 247 -0.41 -15.89 -18.99
CA TYR A 247 -0.94 -14.55 -19.22
C TYR A 247 -0.50 -13.96 -20.55
N VAL A 248 -1.44 -13.20 -21.15
CA VAL A 248 -1.11 -12.18 -22.15
C VAL A 248 -1.36 -10.82 -21.50
N ILE A 249 -0.38 -9.94 -21.55
CA ILE A 249 -0.48 -8.61 -20.98
C ILE A 249 -0.64 -7.60 -22.10
N ILE A 250 -1.80 -6.97 -22.15
CA ILE A 250 -2.08 -5.89 -23.09
C ILE A 250 -1.94 -4.56 -22.38
N ARG A 251 -1.13 -3.65 -22.95
CA ARG A 251 -1.08 -2.27 -22.49
C ARG A 251 -1.59 -1.34 -23.60
N LYS A 252 -2.59 -0.52 -23.26
CA LYS A 252 -3.11 0.55 -24.12
C LYS A 252 -2.58 1.90 -23.65
N GLY A 253 -1.84 2.57 -24.51
CA GLY A 253 -1.19 3.85 -24.19
C GLY A 253 -0.13 3.73 -23.11
N LYS A 254 -0.07 4.70 -22.19
CA LYS A 254 1.03 4.77 -21.19
C LYS A 254 0.85 3.87 -19.97
N ARG A 255 -0.40 3.63 -19.51
CA ARG A 255 -0.64 3.05 -18.17
C ARG A 255 -1.83 2.09 -18.06
N LYS A 256 -2.59 1.89 -19.12
CA LYS A 256 -3.77 1.02 -19.04
C LYS A 256 -3.36 -0.41 -19.36
N TYR A 257 -3.14 -1.20 -18.32
CA TYR A 257 -2.84 -2.62 -18.43
C TYR A 257 -4.13 -3.44 -18.31
N THR A 258 -4.18 -4.54 -19.05
CA THR A 258 -5.21 -5.59 -18.94
C THR A 258 -4.51 -6.94 -18.91
N LEU A 259 -4.85 -7.75 -17.92
CA LEU A 259 -4.32 -9.10 -17.75
C LEU A 259 -5.28 -10.10 -18.39
N VAL A 260 -4.84 -10.78 -19.44
CA VAL A 260 -5.65 -11.80 -20.15
C VAL A 260 -5.18 -13.18 -19.72
N LYS A 261 -6.12 -14.02 -19.28
CA LYS A 261 -5.89 -15.37 -18.76
C LYS A 261 -6.37 -16.43 -19.73
#